data_05adf61496e2fdd80f66622514870bb5
#
_entry.id   05adf61496e2fdd80f66622514870bb5
#
_cell.length_a   1.000
_cell.length_b   1.000
_cell.length_c   1.000
_cell.angle_alpha   90.00
_cell.angle_beta   90.00
_cell.angle_gamma   90.00
#
_symmetry.space_group_name_H-M   'P 1'
#
loop_
_entity.id
_entity.type
_entity.pdbx_description
1 polymer ?
#
loop_
_entity_poly.entity_id
_entity_poly.type
_entity_poly.pdbx_seq_one_letter_code
_entity_poly.pdbx_strand_id
1 'polypeptide(L)'
;APFFVMKASPVSGLKSLMNYEIRYIAEKKDGVTKVLQEIKAPVTSLCPCSREISDYGAHNQRSILTVSLELASDMSLEDQIRIAETSASCELWSRLKRSDEKYVTEFAYDHPKFVEDIVRDMAGQLNADSRVVSYHVTAENFESIHNHSAYAEISRDKRRI
;
A
#
# COMPACT_ATOMS: atom_id res chain seq x y z
N ALA A 1 -4.40 1.15 16.25
CA ALA A 1 -4.70 -0.21 16.73
C ALA A 1 -4.37 -1.23 15.64
N PRO A 2 -4.02 -2.48 15.97
CA PRO A 2 -3.87 -3.54 14.98
C PRO A 2 -5.25 -3.94 14.43
N PHE A 3 -5.28 -4.25 13.13
CA PHE A 3 -6.43 -4.81 12.42
C PHE A 3 -5.98 -6.07 11.69
N PHE A 4 -6.76 -7.13 11.78
CA PHE A 4 -6.37 -8.44 11.25
C PHE A 4 -7.31 -8.86 10.12
N VAL A 5 -6.72 -9.25 8.99
CA VAL A 5 -7.43 -9.80 7.83
C VAL A 5 -6.98 -11.23 7.59
N MET A 6 -7.94 -12.13 7.41
CA MET A 6 -7.65 -13.50 6.99
C MET A 6 -7.32 -13.50 5.50
N LYS A 7 -6.07 -13.84 5.15
CA LYS A 7 -5.62 -13.95 3.76
C LYS A 7 -5.30 -15.40 3.42
N ALA A 8 -5.69 -15.81 2.21
CA ALA A 8 -5.25 -17.07 1.62
C ALA A 8 -4.03 -16.80 0.75
N SER A 9 -2.96 -17.59 0.92
CA SER A 9 -1.76 -17.48 0.09
C SER A 9 -2.06 -17.80 -1.39
N PRO A 10 -1.31 -17.22 -2.35
CA PRO A 10 -1.76 -17.10 -3.74
C PRO A 10 -1.84 -18.42 -4.52
N VAL A 11 -1.04 -19.43 -4.13
CA VAL A 11 -0.98 -20.73 -4.83
C VAL A 11 -1.54 -21.84 -3.96
N SER A 12 -1.04 -21.96 -2.72
CA SER A 12 -1.42 -23.06 -1.84
C SER A 12 -2.74 -22.85 -1.11
N GLY A 13 -3.29 -21.63 -1.12
CA GLY A 13 -4.51 -21.30 -0.39
C GLY A 13 -4.39 -21.37 1.14
N LEU A 14 -3.16 -21.45 1.66
CA LEU A 14 -2.91 -21.50 3.11
C LEU A 14 -3.42 -20.22 3.76
N LYS A 15 -4.43 -20.37 4.64
CA LYS A 15 -5.00 -19.23 5.36
C LYS A 15 -4.12 -18.81 6.53
N SER A 16 -3.90 -17.52 6.67
CA SER A 16 -3.19 -16.90 7.80
C SER A 16 -3.68 -15.49 8.04
N LEU A 17 -3.56 -15.02 9.28
CA LEU A 17 -3.90 -13.65 9.64
C LEU A 17 -2.76 -12.72 9.24
N MET A 18 -3.08 -11.70 8.46
CA MET A 18 -2.21 -10.56 8.18
C MET A 18 -2.64 -9.39 9.05
N ASN A 19 -1.68 -8.67 9.63
CA ASN A 19 -1.95 -7.52 10.48
C ASN A 19 -1.61 -6.21 9.75
N TYR A 20 -2.48 -5.23 9.98
CA TYR A 20 -2.34 -3.86 9.50
C TYR A 20 -2.46 -2.91 10.70
N GLU A 21 -1.92 -1.72 10.57
CA GLU A 21 -2.14 -0.67 11.56
C GLU A 21 -3.28 0.23 11.08
N ILE A 22 -4.25 0.51 11.97
CA ILE A 22 -5.35 1.43 11.67
C ILE A 22 -5.40 2.56 12.68
N ARG A 23 -5.85 3.73 12.22
CA ARG A 23 -6.08 4.91 13.07
C ARG A 23 -7.28 5.70 12.55
N TYR A 24 -8.15 6.13 13.47
CA TYR A 24 -9.14 7.16 13.20
C TYR A 24 -8.69 8.47 13.85
N ILE A 25 -8.68 9.54 13.07
CA ILE A 25 -8.25 10.87 13.48
C ILE A 25 -9.45 11.79 13.37
N ALA A 26 -9.91 12.35 14.49
CA ALA A 26 -10.99 13.33 14.51
C ALA A 26 -10.42 14.71 14.81
N GLU A 27 -10.71 15.67 13.93
CA GLU A 27 -10.33 17.08 14.05
C GLU A 27 -11.60 17.94 14.08
N LYS A 28 -11.72 18.82 15.06
CA LYS A 28 -12.81 19.78 15.14
C LYS A 28 -12.29 21.19 14.92
N LYS A 29 -12.77 21.84 13.86
CA LYS A 29 -12.43 23.21 13.52
C LYS A 29 -13.69 23.97 13.13
N ASP A 30 -13.89 25.18 13.69
CA ASP A 30 -15.02 26.08 13.38
C ASP A 30 -16.41 25.39 13.46
N GLY A 31 -16.58 24.51 14.47
CA GLY A 31 -17.82 23.76 14.68
C GLY A 31 -17.99 22.53 13.77
N VAL A 32 -17.13 22.34 12.76
CA VAL A 32 -17.15 21.19 11.85
C VAL A 32 -16.19 20.12 12.36
N THR A 33 -16.66 18.87 12.44
CA THR A 33 -15.83 17.71 12.78
C THR A 33 -15.47 16.97 11.48
N LYS A 34 -14.17 16.82 11.25
CA LYS A 34 -13.60 15.99 10.18
C LYS A 34 -13.07 14.70 10.80
N VAL A 35 -13.39 13.56 10.20
CA VAL A 35 -12.86 12.25 10.60
C VAL A 35 -12.06 11.68 9.44
N LEU A 36 -10.82 11.27 9.73
CA LEU A 36 -9.96 10.56 8.80
C LEU A 36 -9.85 9.10 9.20
N GLN A 37 -10.03 8.21 8.24
CA GLN A 37 -9.74 6.79 8.36
C GLN A 37 -8.37 6.53 7.75
N GLU A 38 -7.42 6.07 8.56
CA GLU A 38 -6.04 5.82 8.13
C GLU A 38 -5.65 4.37 8.33
N ILE A 39 -5.00 3.79 7.31
CA ILE A 39 -4.37 2.48 7.41
C ILE A 39 -2.89 2.57 7.06
N LYS A 40 -2.09 1.64 7.62
CA LYS A 40 -0.73 1.35 7.16
C LYS A 40 -0.66 -0.10 6.72
N ALA A 41 -0.29 -0.30 5.46
CA ALA A 41 -0.18 -1.60 4.83
C ALA A 41 1.28 -1.91 4.48
N PRO A 42 1.87 -2.98 5.03
CA PRO A 42 3.18 -3.46 4.59
C PRO A 42 3.03 -4.21 3.26
N VAL A 43 3.93 -3.90 2.33
CA VAL A 43 4.00 -4.51 1.00
C VAL A 43 5.44 -4.80 0.61
N THR A 44 5.66 -5.45 -0.53
CA THR A 44 6.98 -5.52 -1.15
C THR A 44 7.03 -4.63 -2.39
N SER A 45 8.15 -3.98 -2.61
CA SER A 45 8.46 -3.30 -3.87
C SER A 45 9.77 -3.81 -4.44
N LEU A 46 9.82 -3.91 -5.76
CA LEU A 46 11.00 -4.32 -6.51
C LEU A 46 11.52 -3.13 -7.31
N CYS A 47 12.80 -2.86 -7.17
CA CYS A 47 13.44 -1.69 -7.78
C CYS A 47 13.56 -1.84 -9.30
N PRO A 48 12.90 -0.96 -10.11
CA PRO A 48 13.02 -0.99 -11.56
C PRO A 48 14.44 -0.76 -12.07
N CYS A 49 15.19 0.17 -11.44
CA CYS A 49 16.56 0.47 -11.83
C CYS A 49 17.48 -0.74 -11.70
N SER A 50 17.42 -1.46 -10.57
CA SER A 50 18.25 -2.63 -10.36
C SER A 50 17.91 -3.77 -11.31
N ARG A 51 16.63 -3.89 -11.69
CA ARG A 51 16.18 -4.86 -12.70
C ARG A 51 16.78 -4.55 -14.08
N GLU A 52 16.91 -3.28 -14.43
CA GLU A 52 17.42 -2.86 -15.73
C GLU A 52 18.93 -3.04 -15.88
N ILE A 53 19.69 -2.76 -14.81
CA ILE A 53 21.16 -2.72 -14.88
C ILE A 53 21.86 -4.02 -14.47
N SER A 54 21.15 -4.95 -13.82
CA SER A 54 21.74 -6.16 -13.24
C SER A 54 21.53 -7.38 -14.12
N ASP A 55 22.61 -8.13 -14.35
CA ASP A 55 22.57 -9.43 -15.04
C ASP A 55 21.98 -10.55 -14.15
N TYR A 56 21.83 -10.32 -12.84
CA TYR A 56 21.43 -11.32 -11.84
C TYR A 56 20.06 -11.07 -11.20
N GLY A 57 19.24 -10.21 -11.79
CA GLY A 57 17.91 -9.89 -11.30
C GLY A 57 17.84 -8.51 -10.63
N ALA A 58 16.97 -8.36 -9.64
CA ALA A 58 16.73 -7.09 -8.98
C ALA A 58 16.62 -7.27 -7.47
N HIS A 59 17.04 -6.25 -6.70
CA HIS A 59 16.73 -6.22 -5.29
C HIS A 59 15.28 -5.82 -5.05
N ASN A 60 14.71 -6.34 -3.99
CA ASN A 60 13.43 -5.91 -3.46
C ASN A 60 13.57 -5.46 -2.01
N GLN A 61 12.59 -4.75 -1.53
CA GLN A 61 12.52 -4.25 -0.18
C GLN A 61 11.09 -4.26 0.33
N ARG A 62 10.97 -4.21 1.65
CA ARG A 62 9.68 -3.94 2.29
C ARG A 62 9.35 -2.46 2.18
N SER A 63 8.08 -2.17 1.93
CA SER A 63 7.56 -0.82 1.92
C SER A 63 6.38 -0.70 2.87
N ILE A 64 6.17 0.49 3.42
CA ILE A 64 4.97 0.82 4.19
C ILE A 64 4.18 1.86 3.40
N LEU A 65 2.94 1.51 3.09
CA LEU A 65 2.00 2.42 2.44
C LEU A 65 1.03 2.94 3.48
N THR A 66 0.90 4.27 3.58
CA THR A 66 -0.10 4.90 4.42
C THR A 66 -1.18 5.49 3.54
N VAL A 67 -2.44 5.19 3.85
CA VAL A 67 -3.61 5.74 3.17
C VAL A 67 -4.51 6.37 4.21
N SER A 68 -4.67 7.69 4.15
CA SER A 68 -5.52 8.48 5.05
C SER A 68 -6.63 9.12 4.25
N LEU A 69 -7.89 8.83 4.59
CA LEU A 69 -9.08 9.20 3.81
C LEU A 69 -10.08 9.99 4.64
N GLU A 70 -10.61 11.06 4.04
CA GLU A 70 -11.90 11.64 4.41
C GLU A 70 -12.96 11.06 3.48
N LEU A 71 -14.00 10.48 4.04
CA LEU A 71 -15.02 9.74 3.30
C LEU A 71 -16.36 10.47 3.30
N ALA A 72 -17.08 10.46 2.16
CA ALA A 72 -18.46 10.90 2.04
C ALA A 72 -19.47 9.80 2.38
N SER A 73 -19.05 8.54 2.23
CA SER A 73 -19.83 7.36 2.59
C SER A 73 -18.91 6.23 3.01
N ASP A 74 -19.43 5.21 3.67
CA ASP A 74 -18.66 4.12 4.26
C ASP A 74 -17.78 3.39 3.25
N MET A 75 -16.54 3.18 3.63
CA MET A 75 -15.57 2.30 2.98
C MET A 75 -15.02 1.33 4.02
N SER A 76 -15.03 0.04 3.72
CA SER A 76 -14.45 -0.96 4.61
C SER A 76 -12.93 -0.79 4.71
N LEU A 77 -12.34 -1.18 5.84
CA LEU A 77 -10.88 -1.20 6.01
C LEU A 77 -10.22 -2.14 5.01
N GLU A 78 -10.87 -3.26 4.69
CA GLU A 78 -10.42 -4.22 3.69
C GLU A 78 -10.34 -3.62 2.28
N ASP A 79 -11.34 -2.79 1.89
CA ASP A 79 -11.30 -2.07 0.61
C ASP A 79 -10.13 -1.08 0.55
N GLN A 80 -9.91 -0.35 1.64
CA GLN A 80 -8.81 0.62 1.74
C GLN A 80 -7.44 -0.08 1.73
N ILE A 81 -7.30 -1.22 2.44
CA ILE A 81 -6.10 -2.06 2.43
C ILE A 81 -5.83 -2.57 1.00
N ARG A 82 -6.86 -3.03 0.30
CA ARG A 82 -6.73 -3.53 -1.07
C ARG A 82 -6.21 -2.46 -2.03
N ILE A 83 -6.66 -1.20 -1.90
CA ILE A 83 -6.13 -0.08 -2.70
C ILE A 83 -4.62 0.06 -2.49
N ALA A 84 -4.14 -0.01 -1.26
CA ALA A 84 -2.71 0.04 -0.98
C ALA A 84 -1.97 -1.18 -1.57
N GLU A 85 -2.43 -2.40 -1.28
CA GLU A 85 -1.76 -3.63 -1.70
C GLU A 85 -1.67 -3.77 -3.22
N THR A 86 -2.74 -3.45 -3.96
CA THR A 86 -2.76 -3.53 -5.44
C THR A 86 -1.93 -2.44 -6.11
N SER A 87 -1.54 -1.39 -5.38
CA SER A 87 -0.66 -0.33 -5.90
C SER A 87 0.83 -0.67 -5.79
N ALA A 88 1.21 -1.70 -5.03
CA ALA A 88 2.60 -2.13 -4.85
C ALA A 88 3.06 -3.13 -5.93
N SER A 89 4.33 -3.54 -5.88
CA SER A 89 4.83 -4.63 -6.74
C SER A 89 4.19 -5.96 -6.37
N CYS A 90 3.99 -6.23 -5.07
CA CYS A 90 3.24 -7.37 -4.58
C CYS A 90 2.77 -7.12 -3.13
N GLU A 91 1.64 -7.68 -2.78
CA GLU A 91 1.16 -7.77 -1.40
C GLU A 91 1.96 -8.78 -0.57
N LEU A 92 1.73 -8.80 0.74
CA LEU A 92 2.38 -9.73 1.67
C LEU A 92 1.39 -10.70 2.31
N TRP A 93 1.93 -11.83 2.78
CA TRP A 93 1.23 -12.86 3.58
C TRP A 93 2.07 -13.24 4.79
N SER A 94 1.43 -13.56 5.89
CA SER A 94 2.12 -14.00 7.12
C SER A 94 2.71 -15.41 6.99
N ARG A 95 2.14 -16.27 6.13
CA ARG A 95 2.60 -17.64 5.91
C ARG A 95 2.54 -17.98 4.43
N LEU A 96 3.64 -18.55 3.92
CA LEU A 96 3.81 -18.99 2.54
C LEU A 96 4.42 -20.40 2.53
N LYS A 97 4.03 -21.22 1.54
CA LYS A 97 4.75 -22.43 1.14
C LYS A 97 5.72 -22.08 0.01
N ARG A 98 6.60 -23.01 -0.37
CA ARG A 98 7.60 -22.80 -1.43
C ARG A 98 6.99 -22.40 -2.78
N SER A 99 5.82 -22.94 -3.12
CA SER A 99 5.07 -22.55 -4.33
C SER A 99 4.58 -21.11 -4.27
N ASP A 100 4.16 -20.64 -3.09
CA ASP A 100 3.72 -19.27 -2.87
C ASP A 100 4.92 -18.30 -2.92
N GLU A 101 6.05 -18.68 -2.30
CA GLU A 101 7.30 -17.87 -2.35
C GLU A 101 7.76 -17.67 -3.80
N LYS A 102 7.73 -18.75 -4.61
CA LYS A 102 8.03 -18.65 -6.05
C LYS A 102 7.12 -17.65 -6.73
N TYR A 103 5.81 -17.79 -6.55
CA TYR A 103 4.82 -16.89 -7.14
C TYR A 103 5.06 -15.42 -6.75
N VAL A 104 5.22 -15.12 -5.46
CA VAL A 104 5.44 -13.76 -4.97
C VAL A 104 6.72 -13.16 -5.55
N THR A 105 7.78 -13.96 -5.63
CA THR A 105 9.08 -13.52 -6.19
C THR A 105 8.94 -13.16 -7.67
N GLU A 106 8.33 -14.03 -8.46
CA GLU A 106 8.14 -13.83 -9.90
C GLU A 106 7.15 -12.69 -10.17
N PHE A 107 6.03 -12.66 -9.44
CA PHE A 107 5.03 -11.61 -9.57
C PHE A 107 5.61 -10.22 -9.27
N ALA A 108 6.36 -10.07 -8.18
CA ALA A 108 7.00 -8.80 -7.86
C ALA A 108 8.05 -8.40 -8.92
N TYR A 109 8.78 -9.38 -9.46
CA TYR A 109 9.76 -9.14 -10.52
C TYR A 109 9.12 -8.62 -11.82
N ASP A 110 7.92 -9.11 -12.15
CA ASP A 110 7.17 -8.68 -13.33
C ASP A 110 6.46 -7.34 -13.14
N HIS A 111 6.32 -6.87 -11.89
CA HIS A 111 5.65 -5.62 -11.52
C HIS A 111 6.57 -4.67 -10.74
N PRO A 112 7.76 -4.30 -11.29
CA PRO A 112 8.65 -3.36 -10.62
C PRO A 112 8.01 -1.99 -10.54
N LYS A 113 8.17 -1.29 -9.40
CA LYS A 113 7.60 0.05 -9.20
C LYS A 113 8.54 0.94 -8.40
N PHE A 114 8.66 2.18 -8.86
CA PHE A 114 9.23 3.26 -8.04
C PHE A 114 8.25 3.67 -6.93
N VAL A 115 8.77 4.27 -5.89
CA VAL A 115 7.93 4.80 -4.80
C VAL A 115 6.91 5.83 -5.30
N GLU A 116 7.27 6.61 -6.31
CA GLU A 116 6.41 7.59 -6.98
C GLU A 116 5.28 6.93 -7.77
N ASP A 117 5.54 5.79 -8.40
CA ASP A 117 4.51 5.06 -9.15
C ASP A 117 3.47 4.46 -8.20
N ILE A 118 3.91 3.97 -7.04
CA ILE A 118 3.02 3.44 -6.01
C ILE A 118 2.04 4.52 -5.55
N VAL A 119 2.52 5.73 -5.21
CA VAL A 119 1.62 6.81 -4.74
C VAL A 119 0.72 7.32 -5.87
N ARG A 120 1.17 7.32 -7.13
CA ARG A 120 0.32 7.68 -8.29
C ARG A 120 -0.78 6.66 -8.53
N ASP A 121 -0.49 5.37 -8.41
CA ASP A 121 -1.48 4.30 -8.57
C ASP A 121 -2.53 4.35 -7.46
N MET A 122 -2.13 4.56 -6.20
CA MET A 122 -3.06 4.81 -5.09
C MET A 122 -3.93 6.04 -5.37
N ALA A 123 -3.32 7.15 -5.76
CA ALA A 123 -4.04 8.39 -6.07
C ALA A 123 -5.02 8.21 -7.24
N GLY A 124 -4.66 7.45 -8.27
CA GLY A 124 -5.52 7.12 -9.40
C GLY A 124 -6.78 6.37 -8.96
N GLN A 125 -6.64 5.32 -8.15
CA GLN A 125 -7.76 4.56 -7.60
C GLN A 125 -8.66 5.44 -6.72
N LEU A 126 -8.08 6.24 -5.82
CA LEU A 126 -8.82 7.12 -4.90
C LEU A 126 -9.53 8.28 -5.63
N ASN A 127 -8.95 8.78 -6.71
CA ASN A 127 -9.60 9.79 -7.55
C ASN A 127 -10.86 9.24 -8.22
N ALA A 128 -10.85 7.98 -8.65
CA ALA A 128 -11.98 7.32 -9.28
C ALA A 128 -13.08 6.90 -8.29
N ASP A 129 -12.77 6.76 -6.99
CA ASP A 129 -13.72 6.33 -5.97
C ASP A 129 -14.57 7.51 -5.47
N SER A 130 -15.87 7.48 -5.74
CA SER A 130 -16.81 8.55 -5.34
C SER A 130 -17.02 8.66 -3.83
N ARG A 131 -16.68 7.61 -3.05
CA ARG A 131 -16.73 7.62 -1.58
C ARG A 131 -15.68 8.53 -0.96
N VAL A 132 -14.58 8.80 -1.68
CA VAL A 132 -13.43 9.57 -1.18
C VAL A 132 -13.63 11.06 -1.45
N VAL A 133 -13.59 11.86 -0.40
CA VAL A 133 -13.66 13.34 -0.43
C VAL A 133 -12.27 13.96 -0.53
N SER A 134 -11.37 13.53 0.32
CA SER A 134 -9.97 13.92 0.30
C SER A 134 -9.08 12.77 0.75
N TYR A 135 -7.83 12.78 0.32
CA TYR A 135 -6.87 11.76 0.71
C TYR A 135 -5.45 12.32 0.88
N HIS A 136 -4.70 11.64 1.70
CA HIS A 136 -3.25 11.73 1.79
C HIS A 136 -2.69 10.31 1.73
N VAL A 137 -1.83 10.06 0.75
CA VAL A 137 -1.16 8.76 0.58
C VAL A 137 0.33 8.94 0.62
N THR A 138 1.02 8.00 1.27
CA THR A 138 2.48 7.96 1.32
C THR A 138 2.99 6.57 1.02
N ALA A 139 4.18 6.49 0.45
CA ALA A 139 4.94 5.25 0.32
C ALA A 139 6.35 5.48 0.83
N GLU A 140 6.83 4.60 1.70
CA GLU A 140 8.20 4.56 2.19
C GLU A 140 8.81 3.20 1.86
N ASN A 141 9.82 3.20 1.00
CA ASN A 141 10.59 2.01 0.65
C ASN A 141 11.84 1.95 1.53
N PHE A 142 11.98 0.88 2.31
CA PHE A 142 13.19 0.61 3.10
C PHE A 142 14.24 -0.03 2.20
N GLU A 143 15.04 0.83 1.56
CA GLU A 143 16.01 0.41 0.55
C GLU A 143 16.98 -0.67 1.08
N SER A 144 17.05 -1.80 0.37
CA SER A 144 17.85 -2.95 0.83
C SER A 144 19.36 -2.82 0.59
N ILE A 145 19.77 -1.93 -0.33
CA ILE A 145 21.17 -1.71 -0.72
C ILE A 145 21.68 -0.28 -0.44
N HIS A 146 20.82 0.61 0.07
CA HIS A 146 21.15 1.98 0.41
C HIS A 146 20.96 2.25 1.91
N ASN A 147 21.71 3.20 2.47
CA ASN A 147 21.60 3.62 3.86
C ASN A 147 20.53 4.72 4.06
N HIS A 148 19.44 4.66 3.30
CA HIS A 148 18.30 5.57 3.41
C HIS A 148 17.04 4.91 2.86
N SER A 149 15.88 5.47 3.22
CA SER A 149 14.60 5.13 2.61
C SER A 149 14.33 6.06 1.42
N ALA A 150 13.58 5.55 0.42
CA ALA A 150 12.94 6.37 -0.59
C ALA A 150 11.50 6.67 -0.13
N TYR A 151 11.05 7.90 -0.33
CA TYR A 151 9.74 8.37 0.14
C TYR A 151 9.04 9.21 -0.91
N ALA A 152 7.75 8.99 -1.08
CA ALA A 152 6.87 9.82 -1.89
C ALA A 152 5.51 10.00 -1.20
N GLU A 153 4.84 11.12 -1.51
CA GLU A 153 3.50 11.40 -1.01
C GLU A 153 2.66 12.17 -2.03
N ILE A 154 1.35 11.97 -1.98
CA ILE A 154 0.35 12.75 -2.73
C ILE A 154 -0.82 13.05 -1.79
N SER A 155 -1.24 14.33 -1.79
CA SER A 155 -2.47 14.78 -1.12
C SER A 155 -3.41 15.43 -2.12
N ARG A 156 -4.71 15.17 -1.98
CA ARG A 156 -5.74 15.83 -2.77
C ARG A 156 -7.03 16.01 -1.97
N ASP A 157 -7.59 17.21 -2.06
CA ASP A 157 -8.97 17.50 -1.68
C ASP A 157 -9.80 17.61 -2.98
N LYS A 158 -10.70 16.66 -3.22
CA LYS A 158 -11.51 16.58 -4.46
C LYS A 158 -12.57 17.67 -4.56
N ARG A 159 -12.83 18.43 -3.48
CA ARG A 159 -13.69 19.62 -3.47
C ARG A 159 -12.99 20.86 -4.06
N ARG A 160 -11.66 20.82 -4.15
CA ARG A 160 -10.86 21.91 -4.72
C ARG A 160 -10.49 21.58 -6.15
N ILE A 161 -10.95 22.41 -7.08
CA ILE A 161 -10.63 22.33 -8.52
C ILE A 161 -9.24 22.92 -8.76
#